data_e157f4babb49f6a1c4565a9263d2b368
#
_entry.id   e157f4babb49f6a1c4565a9263d2b368
#
_cell.length_a   1.000
_cell.length_b   1.000
_cell.length_c   1.000
_cell.angle_alpha   90.00
_cell.angle_beta   90.00
_cell.angle_gamma   90.00
#
_symmetry.space_group_name_H-M   'P 1'
#
loop_
_entity.id
_entity.type
_entity.pdbx_description
1 polymer ?
#
loop_
_entity_poly.entity_id
_entity_poly.type
_entity_poly.pdbx_seq_one_letter_code
_entity_poly.pdbx_strand_id
1 'polypeptide(L)'
;EAVDAVCASIRRSRAGISPKRKPASFLFVGPTGVGIFGSGQYTIPEGVAVVKLLKAGFRSNNIDPNARLCMASAVVGMYQTFGVDEPSACYHDLEITQNLVLWGNNPAEAHPVLWNRIVAAKRANPGYKIFNIQTHPTLSSRFADVDIIFKPNTDLAIANYILREIMHRGCYDKDFIEKHCIFATGPYDIGYGMRPTEKFAYPAERDTQVKQVKKVLSEDEAIAQRKAPGEAVEQKNAGGPAGNHWQITIEDFKKGVEPYTLEFVSRVAKGNPDESTSDFAKKLKMLADVYCDKANRVLSTGCMGTNQHQRGSWINEQLYAIHLLMGKQAKPGSSMFSLTGQPSACGTCREVGTFSHRLPSDMLVANPAHRAKAEKIWGLPEGTLNGQVGFDAMKMVRGLEDGSMRVLWTQVVNIFQSLPNATHWLKAARKPENFIVVADAYPTFSAKNAADLILPAAMIFEKWGAYGNGERRTNGWSQMVQAPGEAKSDVWMMLEFAKRFKV
;
A
#
# COMPACT_ATOMS: atom_id res chain seq x y z
N GLU A 1 -7.21 -27.04 22.87
CA GLU A 1 -8.67 -27.11 22.65
C GLU A 1 -9.13 -26.25 21.48
N ALA A 2 -8.88 -24.92 21.45
CA ALA A 2 -9.33 -24.07 20.34
C ALA A 2 -8.68 -24.45 19.00
N VAL A 3 -7.38 -24.73 18.99
CA VAL A 3 -6.64 -25.20 17.81
C VAL A 3 -7.09 -26.63 17.43
N ASP A 4 -7.38 -27.46 18.41
CA ASP A 4 -7.96 -28.79 18.17
C ASP A 4 -9.38 -28.68 17.63
N ALA A 5 -10.16 -27.67 18.03
CA ALA A 5 -11.46 -27.36 17.45
C ALA A 5 -11.37 -26.92 15.97
N VAL A 6 -10.35 -26.12 15.57
CA VAL A 6 -10.07 -25.81 14.14
C VAL A 6 -9.72 -27.09 13.39
N CYS A 7 -8.77 -27.85 13.91
CA CYS A 7 -8.34 -29.11 13.30
C CYS A 7 -9.46 -30.15 13.28
N ALA A 8 -10.25 -30.24 14.36
CA ALA A 8 -11.41 -31.10 14.44
C ALA A 8 -12.56 -30.64 13.54
N SER A 9 -12.72 -29.33 13.33
CA SER A 9 -13.69 -28.80 12.38
C SER A 9 -13.25 -29.05 10.93
N ILE A 10 -11.97 -28.88 10.64
CA ILE A 10 -11.36 -29.27 9.35
C ILE A 10 -11.46 -30.82 9.16
N ARG A 11 -11.26 -31.61 10.22
CA ARG A 11 -11.42 -33.08 10.19
C ARG A 11 -12.88 -33.53 10.20
N ARG A 12 -13.77 -32.81 10.91
CA ARG A 12 -15.22 -33.08 10.94
C ARG A 12 -15.90 -32.71 9.63
N SER A 13 -15.41 -31.72 8.92
CA SER A 13 -15.83 -31.48 7.54
C SER A 13 -15.40 -32.60 6.61
N ARG A 14 -14.33 -33.36 6.97
CA ARG A 14 -13.94 -34.64 6.31
C ARG A 14 -14.81 -35.83 6.68
N ALA A 15 -15.43 -35.85 7.86
CA ALA A 15 -16.13 -37.00 8.42
C ALA A 15 -17.67 -36.95 8.35
N GLY A 16 -18.26 -35.90 7.77
CA GLY A 16 -19.71 -35.80 7.59
C GLY A 16 -20.54 -35.68 8.86
N ILE A 17 -19.98 -35.14 9.96
CA ILE A 17 -20.65 -35.08 11.26
C ILE A 17 -21.33 -33.74 11.48
N SER A 18 -22.22 -33.37 10.61
CA SER A 18 -23.34 -32.47 10.89
C SER A 18 -24.47 -32.80 9.91
N PRO A 19 -25.68 -33.10 10.37
CA PRO A 19 -26.78 -33.45 9.48
C PRO A 19 -27.24 -32.30 8.57
N LYS A 20 -26.67 -31.09 8.73
CA LYS A 20 -27.00 -29.90 7.93
C LYS A 20 -25.82 -29.30 7.17
N ARG A 21 -24.60 -29.78 7.38
CA ARG A 21 -23.42 -29.36 6.60
C ARG A 21 -22.92 -30.55 5.78
N LYS A 22 -23.10 -30.50 4.47
CA LYS A 22 -22.41 -31.46 3.57
C LYS A 22 -20.93 -31.44 3.88
N PRO A 23 -20.21 -32.60 3.84
CA PRO A 23 -18.77 -32.63 4.06
C PRO A 23 -18.13 -31.60 3.14
N ALA A 24 -17.42 -30.67 3.73
CA ALA A 24 -16.91 -29.55 2.98
C ALA A 24 -16.07 -30.10 1.83
N SER A 25 -16.32 -29.58 0.72
CA SER A 25 -15.52 -29.59 -0.49
C SER A 25 -14.05 -29.17 -0.30
N PHE A 26 -13.57 -29.10 0.94
CA PHE A 26 -12.19 -28.78 1.30
C PHE A 26 -11.17 -29.69 0.58
N LEU A 27 -11.52 -30.96 0.43
CA LEU A 27 -10.72 -31.92 -0.32
C LEU A 27 -10.82 -31.74 -1.85
N PHE A 28 -11.88 -31.13 -2.33
CA PHE A 28 -12.13 -30.91 -3.76
C PHE A 28 -11.62 -29.58 -4.30
N VAL A 29 -11.39 -28.60 -3.43
CA VAL A 29 -10.89 -27.26 -3.84
C VAL A 29 -9.36 -27.21 -3.76
N GLY A 30 -8.71 -28.24 -3.21
CA GLY A 30 -7.26 -28.31 -3.06
C GLY A 30 -6.72 -27.25 -2.10
N PRO A 31 -5.41 -26.99 -2.10
CA PRO A 31 -4.78 -26.00 -1.23
C PRO A 31 -5.27 -24.57 -1.51
N THR A 32 -5.83 -24.31 -2.68
CA THR A 32 -6.37 -23.00 -3.06
C THR A 32 -7.69 -22.67 -2.36
N GLY A 33 -8.40 -23.67 -1.80
CA GLY A 33 -9.64 -23.46 -1.05
C GLY A 33 -9.47 -22.87 0.34
N VAL A 34 -8.24 -22.64 0.79
CA VAL A 34 -7.89 -22.05 2.09
C VAL A 34 -7.21 -20.70 1.86
N GLY A 35 -7.60 -19.68 2.61
CA GLY A 35 -6.95 -18.39 2.61
C GLY A 35 -6.76 -17.84 4.02
N ILE A 36 -5.75 -17.01 4.18
CA ILE A 36 -5.56 -16.20 5.39
C ILE A 36 -5.60 -14.73 4.99
N PHE A 37 -6.52 -13.99 5.58
CA PHE A 37 -6.56 -12.54 5.46
C PHE A 37 -5.96 -11.93 6.72
N GLY A 38 -4.77 -11.35 6.55
CA GLY A 38 -3.95 -10.86 7.64
C GLY A 38 -3.89 -9.34 7.71
N SER A 39 -2.86 -8.85 8.35
CA SER A 39 -2.75 -7.44 8.69
C SER A 39 -1.32 -6.91 8.57
N GLY A 40 -1.19 -5.62 8.24
CA GLY A 40 0.03 -4.84 8.46
C GLY A 40 0.30 -4.55 9.94
N GLN A 41 -0.50 -5.10 10.85
CA GLN A 41 -0.28 -5.03 12.29
C GLN A 41 0.30 -6.33 12.87
N TYR A 42 0.56 -7.33 12.06
CA TYR A 42 1.36 -8.47 12.50
C TYR A 42 2.71 -8.02 13.03
N THR A 43 3.19 -8.68 14.06
CA THR A 43 4.62 -8.67 14.36
C THR A 43 5.39 -9.36 13.22
N ILE A 44 6.67 -9.03 13.07
CA ILE A 44 7.52 -9.68 12.06
C ILE A 44 7.51 -11.22 12.22
N PRO A 45 7.66 -11.79 13.45
CA PRO A 45 7.52 -13.25 13.65
C PRO A 45 6.18 -13.82 13.21
N GLU A 46 5.07 -13.13 13.45
CA GLU A 46 3.73 -13.54 13.00
C GLU A 46 3.63 -13.53 11.47
N GLY A 47 4.17 -12.49 10.83
CA GLY A 47 4.26 -12.40 9.37
C GLY A 47 5.07 -13.57 8.78
N VAL A 48 6.21 -13.89 9.36
CA VAL A 48 7.05 -15.03 8.92
C VAL A 48 6.30 -16.36 9.10
N ALA A 49 5.65 -16.56 10.23
CA ALA A 49 4.89 -17.78 10.50
C ALA A 49 3.76 -18.00 9.50
N VAL A 50 2.95 -16.96 9.23
CA VAL A 50 1.82 -17.07 8.31
C VAL A 50 2.28 -17.30 6.86
N VAL A 51 3.34 -16.62 6.43
CA VAL A 51 3.89 -16.78 5.07
C VAL A 51 4.42 -18.21 4.87
N LYS A 52 5.18 -18.72 5.84
CA LYS A 52 5.68 -20.10 5.78
C LYS A 52 4.55 -21.14 5.86
N LEU A 53 3.58 -20.95 6.75
CA LEU A 53 2.44 -21.84 6.88
C LEU A 53 1.68 -22.00 5.55
N LEU A 54 1.36 -20.88 4.90
CA LEU A 54 0.61 -20.94 3.65
C LEU A 54 1.49 -21.29 2.45
N LYS A 55 2.56 -20.55 2.21
CA LYS A 55 3.33 -20.69 0.96
C LYS A 55 4.15 -21.98 0.92
N ALA A 56 4.75 -22.38 2.03
CA ALA A 56 5.51 -23.62 2.12
C ALA A 56 4.65 -24.81 2.56
N GLY A 57 3.88 -24.67 3.65
CA GLY A 57 3.10 -25.76 4.23
C GLY A 57 1.90 -26.16 3.37
N PHE A 58 1.06 -25.20 2.97
CA PHE A 58 -0.10 -25.47 2.12
C PHE A 58 0.20 -25.37 0.62
N ARG A 59 1.37 -24.90 0.23
CA ARG A 59 1.73 -24.59 -1.17
C ARG A 59 0.73 -23.67 -1.85
N SER A 60 0.14 -22.76 -1.07
CA SER A 60 -0.86 -21.80 -1.48
C SER A 60 -0.36 -20.37 -1.28
N ASN A 61 -0.63 -19.50 -2.23
CA ASN A 61 -0.35 -18.06 -2.13
C ASN A 61 -1.60 -17.25 -1.73
N ASN A 62 -2.66 -17.89 -1.21
CA ASN A 62 -3.88 -17.24 -0.77
C ASN A 62 -3.71 -16.55 0.59
N ILE A 63 -2.77 -15.63 0.66
CA ILE A 63 -2.53 -14.73 1.78
C ILE A 63 -2.56 -13.29 1.28
N ASP A 64 -3.34 -12.45 1.90
CA ASP A 64 -3.34 -11.02 1.60
C ASP A 64 -3.62 -10.22 2.88
N PRO A 65 -2.95 -9.08 3.09
CA PRO A 65 -3.16 -8.27 4.28
C PRO A 65 -4.18 -7.15 4.01
N ASN A 66 -4.71 -6.57 5.08
CA ASN A 66 -5.53 -5.36 5.00
C ASN A 66 -4.78 -4.14 4.40
N ALA A 67 -3.45 -4.18 4.36
CA ALA A 67 -2.63 -3.20 3.67
C ALA A 67 -2.91 -3.13 2.15
N ARG A 68 -3.51 -4.17 1.57
CA ARG A 68 -4.08 -4.15 0.20
C ARG A 68 -5.06 -3.00 0.01
N LEU A 69 -5.87 -2.70 1.00
CA LEU A 69 -6.91 -1.65 0.98
C LEU A 69 -6.44 -0.35 1.64
N CYS A 70 -5.24 -0.33 2.20
CA CYS A 70 -4.64 0.79 2.92
C CYS A 70 -3.73 1.62 2.00
N MET A 71 -2.59 1.05 1.60
CA MET A 71 -1.49 1.74 0.92
C MET A 71 -1.12 1.16 -0.44
N ALA A 72 -1.85 0.21 -0.98
CA ALA A 72 -1.49 -0.43 -2.25
C ALA A 72 -1.30 0.58 -3.40
N SER A 73 -2.06 1.68 -3.41
CA SER A 73 -1.89 2.75 -4.39
C SER A 73 -0.54 3.47 -4.29
N ALA A 74 -0.07 3.79 -3.08
CA ALA A 74 1.25 4.37 -2.89
C ALA A 74 2.36 3.38 -3.23
N VAL A 75 2.18 2.10 -2.88
CA VAL A 75 3.10 1.02 -3.24
C VAL A 75 3.22 0.88 -4.76
N VAL A 76 2.11 0.90 -5.49
CA VAL A 76 2.13 0.89 -6.96
C VAL A 76 2.87 2.13 -7.50
N GLY A 77 2.60 3.31 -6.95
CA GLY A 77 3.31 4.54 -7.33
C GLY A 77 4.82 4.45 -7.09
N MET A 78 5.24 3.87 -5.96
CA MET A 78 6.66 3.64 -5.67
C MET A 78 7.29 2.64 -6.66
N TYR A 79 6.63 1.51 -6.92
CA TYR A 79 7.12 0.53 -7.89
C TYR A 79 7.24 1.10 -9.30
N GLN A 80 6.27 1.90 -9.73
CA GLN A 80 6.30 2.52 -11.05
C GLN A 80 7.37 3.60 -11.15
N THR A 81 7.65 4.30 -10.05
CA THR A 81 8.66 5.37 -10.05
C THR A 81 10.07 4.85 -9.77
N PHE A 82 10.25 3.95 -8.79
CA PHE A 82 11.56 3.55 -8.28
C PHE A 82 11.89 2.06 -8.52
N GLY A 83 10.94 1.26 -8.96
CA GLY A 83 11.09 -0.20 -9.08
C GLY A 83 11.07 -0.95 -7.74
N VAL A 84 10.87 -0.26 -6.62
CA VAL A 84 10.90 -0.81 -5.26
C VAL A 84 9.90 -0.10 -4.36
N ASP A 85 9.38 -0.83 -3.37
CA ASP A 85 8.48 -0.30 -2.33
C ASP A 85 9.31 0.09 -1.09
N GLU A 86 10.04 1.20 -1.16
CA GLU A 86 10.90 1.66 -0.06
C GLU A 86 10.69 3.16 0.21
N PRO A 87 10.20 3.55 1.41
CA PRO A 87 10.19 4.94 1.82
C PRO A 87 11.60 5.51 1.90
N SER A 88 11.82 6.68 1.32
CA SER A 88 13.15 7.28 1.18
C SER A 88 13.52 8.28 2.27
N ALA A 89 12.58 8.68 3.12
CA ALA A 89 12.80 9.60 4.23
C ALA A 89 12.83 8.89 5.59
N CYS A 90 13.08 9.64 6.65
CA CYS A 90 13.00 9.19 8.04
C CYS A 90 12.25 10.21 8.90
N TYR A 91 11.91 9.84 10.14
CA TYR A 91 11.17 10.74 11.04
C TYR A 91 11.96 11.98 11.45
N HIS A 92 13.29 11.91 11.46
CA HIS A 92 14.12 13.07 11.72
C HIS A 92 14.00 14.14 10.63
N ASP A 93 13.72 13.76 9.38
CA ASP A 93 13.50 14.73 8.29
C ASP A 93 12.34 15.68 8.57
N LEU A 94 11.34 15.24 9.34
CA LEU A 94 10.22 16.07 9.79
C LEU A 94 10.66 17.19 10.74
N GLU A 95 11.78 17.04 11.43
CA GLU A 95 12.29 18.05 12.38
C GLU A 95 13.21 19.06 11.72
N ILE A 96 13.94 18.66 10.68
CA ILE A 96 14.95 19.48 10.02
C ILE A 96 14.47 20.12 8.71
N THR A 97 13.28 19.77 8.20
CA THR A 97 12.72 20.43 7.03
C THR A 97 12.42 21.91 7.31
N GLN A 98 12.36 22.71 6.26
CA GLN A 98 11.89 24.11 6.35
C GLN A 98 10.40 24.22 6.00
N ASN A 99 9.94 23.36 5.10
CA ASN A 99 8.55 23.37 4.65
C ASN A 99 8.01 21.93 4.68
N LEU A 100 7.07 21.67 5.57
CA LEU A 100 6.32 20.42 5.64
C LEU A 100 5.03 20.56 4.84
N VAL A 101 4.83 19.70 3.87
CA VAL A 101 3.62 19.67 3.04
C VAL A 101 2.84 18.39 3.33
N LEU A 102 1.64 18.52 3.87
CA LEU A 102 0.75 17.44 4.26
C LEU A 102 -0.25 17.16 3.13
N TRP A 103 -0.05 16.11 2.36
CA TRP A 103 -0.93 15.69 1.27
C TRP A 103 -1.91 14.61 1.76
N GLY A 104 -3.17 14.98 2.00
CA GLY A 104 -4.19 14.03 2.46
C GLY A 104 -3.77 13.27 3.72
N ASN A 105 -3.08 13.95 4.64
CA ASN A 105 -2.48 13.41 5.83
C ASN A 105 -2.80 14.30 7.03
N ASN A 106 -3.41 13.74 8.07
CA ASN A 106 -3.76 14.44 9.30
C ASN A 106 -2.95 13.89 10.50
N PRO A 107 -1.66 14.22 10.60
CA PRO A 107 -0.79 13.64 11.63
C PRO A 107 -1.15 14.11 13.05
N ALA A 108 -1.83 15.24 13.22
CA ALA A 108 -2.29 15.69 14.53
C ALA A 108 -3.28 14.70 15.19
N GLU A 109 -4.05 13.94 14.41
CA GLU A 109 -4.97 12.92 14.89
C GLU A 109 -4.45 11.49 14.68
N ALA A 110 -3.85 11.22 13.50
CA ALA A 110 -3.44 9.86 13.14
C ALA A 110 -2.05 9.47 13.65
N HIS A 111 -1.17 10.44 13.92
CA HIS A 111 0.21 10.22 14.37
C HIS A 111 0.60 11.19 15.51
N PRO A 112 -0.11 11.17 16.66
CA PRO A 112 0.01 12.22 17.68
C PRO A 112 1.42 12.33 18.29
N VAL A 113 2.14 11.23 18.48
CA VAL A 113 3.52 11.25 18.99
C VAL A 113 4.46 11.93 17.99
N LEU A 114 4.32 11.62 16.70
CA LEU A 114 5.10 12.26 15.64
C LEU A 114 4.72 13.73 15.48
N TRP A 115 3.43 14.05 15.64
CA TRP A 115 2.93 15.42 15.60
C TRP A 115 3.54 16.31 16.69
N ASN A 116 3.73 15.77 17.89
CA ASN A 116 4.41 16.52 18.96
C ASN A 116 5.85 16.88 18.58
N ARG A 117 6.57 16.03 17.85
CA ARG A 117 7.91 16.34 17.32
C ARG A 117 7.86 17.45 16.27
N ILE A 118 6.88 17.40 15.35
CA ILE A 118 6.65 18.44 14.34
C ILE A 118 6.36 19.79 15.00
N VAL A 119 5.46 19.83 15.99
CA VAL A 119 5.11 21.06 16.71
C VAL A 119 6.33 21.60 17.49
N ALA A 120 7.12 20.75 18.11
CA ALA A 120 8.35 21.14 18.78
C ALA A 120 9.37 21.75 17.81
N ALA A 121 9.58 21.14 16.65
CA ALA A 121 10.45 21.67 15.59
C ALA A 121 9.97 23.02 15.07
N LYS A 122 8.66 23.16 14.81
CA LYS A 122 8.07 24.44 14.40
C LYS A 122 8.24 25.55 15.46
N ARG A 123 8.09 25.22 16.74
CA ARG A 123 8.32 26.20 17.84
C ARG A 123 9.77 26.63 17.96
N ALA A 124 10.69 25.70 17.74
CA ALA A 124 12.12 25.98 17.79
C ALA A 124 12.64 26.75 16.57
N ASN A 125 11.94 26.66 15.43
CA ASN A 125 12.32 27.31 14.17
C ASN A 125 11.17 28.14 13.61
N PRO A 126 11.18 29.48 13.78
CA PRO A 126 10.15 30.37 13.23
C PRO A 126 10.01 30.34 11.71
N GLY A 127 11.05 29.89 11.00
CA GLY A 127 11.03 29.70 9.54
C GLY A 127 10.34 28.41 9.09
N TYR A 128 10.00 27.50 10.01
CA TYR A 128 9.32 26.23 9.69
C TYR A 128 7.86 26.48 9.31
N LYS A 129 7.50 26.13 8.09
CA LYS A 129 6.14 26.32 7.57
C LYS A 129 5.44 24.98 7.35
N ILE A 130 4.14 24.94 7.58
CA ILE A 130 3.25 23.79 7.33
C ILE A 130 2.23 24.19 6.28
N PHE A 131 2.23 23.47 5.17
CA PHE A 131 1.21 23.50 4.13
C PHE A 131 0.32 22.29 4.30
N ASN A 132 -0.96 22.50 4.51
CA ASN A 132 -1.93 21.42 4.70
C ASN A 132 -2.86 21.35 3.47
N ILE A 133 -2.94 20.19 2.84
CA ILE A 133 -3.71 19.96 1.60
C ILE A 133 -4.73 18.87 1.88
N GLN A 134 -5.97 19.25 2.14
CA GLN A 134 -7.04 18.40 2.64
C GLN A 134 -8.36 18.66 1.92
N THR A 135 -9.30 17.75 2.05
CA THR A 135 -10.66 17.90 1.51
C THR A 135 -11.62 18.61 2.49
N HIS A 136 -11.21 18.74 3.74
CA HIS A 136 -11.95 19.42 4.81
C HIS A 136 -10.98 19.85 5.91
N PRO A 137 -11.32 20.84 6.74
CA PRO A 137 -10.51 21.24 7.88
C PRO A 137 -10.32 20.08 8.87
N THR A 138 -9.08 19.90 9.32
CA THR A 138 -8.69 18.87 10.28
C THR A 138 -8.00 19.49 11.49
N LEU A 139 -7.62 18.67 12.49
CA LEU A 139 -6.84 19.19 13.61
C LEU A 139 -5.46 19.73 13.13
N SER A 140 -4.88 19.13 12.11
CA SER A 140 -3.63 19.64 11.49
C SER A 140 -3.82 21.00 10.83
N SER A 141 -5.02 21.34 10.31
CA SER A 141 -5.32 22.64 9.72
C SER A 141 -5.10 23.82 10.69
N ARG A 142 -5.33 23.57 11.99
CA ARG A 142 -5.18 24.62 13.03
C ARG A 142 -3.74 25.08 13.22
N PHE A 143 -2.78 24.32 12.76
CA PHE A 143 -1.34 24.60 12.89
C PHE A 143 -0.69 24.93 11.55
N ALA A 144 -1.45 24.85 10.46
CA ALA A 144 -0.96 25.15 9.13
C ALA A 144 -0.77 26.65 8.92
N ASP A 145 0.32 27.03 8.28
CA ASP A 145 0.55 28.39 7.80
C ASP A 145 -0.24 28.66 6.51
N VAL A 146 -0.44 27.62 5.72
CA VAL A 146 -1.27 27.64 4.51
C VAL A 146 -2.16 26.41 4.51
N ASP A 147 -3.47 26.61 4.61
CA ASP A 147 -4.49 25.55 4.59
C ASP A 147 -5.22 25.58 3.25
N ILE A 148 -5.06 24.52 2.45
CA ILE A 148 -5.62 24.36 1.11
C ILE A 148 -6.73 23.31 1.19
N ILE A 149 -7.97 23.77 1.22
CA ILE A 149 -9.13 22.87 1.20
C ILE A 149 -9.57 22.68 -0.24
N PHE A 150 -9.35 21.48 -0.77
CA PHE A 150 -9.62 21.17 -2.15
C PHE A 150 -10.84 20.23 -2.31
N LYS A 151 -11.45 20.27 -3.49
CA LYS A 151 -12.56 19.39 -3.83
C LYS A 151 -12.06 17.93 -3.96
N PRO A 152 -12.72 16.94 -3.35
CA PRO A 152 -12.31 15.53 -3.44
C PRO A 152 -12.00 15.09 -4.88
N ASN A 153 -10.96 14.26 -5.04
CA ASN A 153 -10.45 13.74 -6.33
C ASN A 153 -9.81 14.79 -7.27
N THR A 154 -9.45 15.98 -6.79
CA THR A 154 -8.79 17.02 -7.60
C THR A 154 -7.34 17.30 -7.17
N ASP A 155 -6.81 16.57 -6.23
CA ASP A 155 -5.41 16.63 -5.77
C ASP A 155 -4.41 16.36 -6.90
N LEU A 156 -4.71 15.43 -7.80
CA LEU A 156 -3.90 15.18 -8.98
C LEU A 156 -3.78 16.41 -9.89
N ALA A 157 -4.84 17.22 -10.02
CA ALA A 157 -4.77 18.48 -10.77
C ALA A 157 -3.86 19.50 -10.08
N ILE A 158 -3.87 19.56 -8.75
CA ILE A 158 -2.98 20.42 -7.97
C ILE A 158 -1.52 19.98 -8.14
N ALA A 159 -1.23 18.68 -8.07
CA ALA A 159 0.12 18.16 -8.31
C ALA A 159 0.60 18.48 -9.73
N ASN A 160 -0.24 18.27 -10.74
CA ASN A 160 0.07 18.61 -12.13
C ASN A 160 0.29 20.12 -12.35
N TYR A 161 -0.42 20.98 -11.62
CA TYR A 161 -0.14 22.43 -11.62
C TYR A 161 1.27 22.72 -11.08
N ILE A 162 1.68 22.10 -9.99
CA ILE A 162 3.02 22.25 -9.44
C ILE A 162 4.08 21.80 -10.45
N LEU A 163 3.89 20.63 -11.07
CA LEU A 163 4.76 20.12 -12.12
C LEU A 163 4.85 21.07 -13.33
N ARG A 164 3.72 21.65 -13.74
CA ARG A 164 3.67 22.66 -14.77
C ARG A 164 4.52 23.90 -14.40
N GLU A 165 4.36 24.41 -13.19
CA GLU A 165 5.14 25.56 -12.71
C GLU A 165 6.65 25.24 -12.69
N ILE A 166 7.05 24.06 -12.23
CA ILE A 166 8.45 23.62 -12.24
C ILE A 166 8.99 23.63 -13.67
N MET A 167 8.25 23.09 -14.63
CA MET A 167 8.67 23.02 -16.03
C MET A 167 8.71 24.39 -16.71
N HIS A 168 7.70 25.25 -16.47
CA HIS A 168 7.62 26.58 -17.08
C HIS A 168 8.65 27.55 -16.53
N ARG A 169 8.91 27.51 -15.22
CA ARG A 169 9.91 28.36 -14.58
C ARG A 169 11.35 27.84 -14.78
N GLY A 170 11.52 26.63 -15.31
CA GLY A 170 12.84 26.01 -15.51
C GLY A 170 13.60 25.79 -14.20
N CYS A 171 12.88 25.64 -13.08
CA CYS A 171 13.50 25.48 -11.76
C CYS A 171 13.94 24.05 -11.43
N TYR A 172 13.72 23.10 -12.32
CA TYR A 172 14.15 21.71 -12.14
C TYR A 172 15.69 21.55 -12.11
N ASP A 173 16.14 20.47 -11.50
CA ASP A 173 17.56 20.11 -11.38
C ASP A 173 17.99 19.28 -12.61
N LYS A 174 18.59 19.95 -13.59
CA LYS A 174 19.01 19.33 -14.86
C LYS A 174 19.99 18.19 -14.64
N ASP A 175 21.02 18.43 -13.83
CA ASP A 175 22.11 17.45 -13.62
C ASP A 175 21.60 16.20 -12.91
N PHE A 176 20.68 16.35 -11.96
CA PHE A 176 20.05 15.23 -11.31
C PHE A 176 19.18 14.44 -12.27
N ILE A 177 18.36 15.14 -13.06
CA ILE A 177 17.47 14.50 -14.05
C ILE A 177 18.25 13.69 -15.08
N GLU A 178 19.27 14.29 -15.66
CA GLU A 178 20.09 13.64 -16.70
C GLU A 178 20.79 12.38 -16.18
N LYS A 179 21.17 12.36 -14.90
CA LYS A 179 21.89 11.23 -14.30
C LYS A 179 20.99 10.14 -13.74
N HIS A 180 19.80 10.50 -13.26
CA HIS A 180 19.02 9.63 -12.39
C HIS A 180 17.57 9.43 -12.80
N CYS A 181 17.06 10.16 -13.80
CA CYS A 181 15.65 10.12 -14.15
C CYS A 181 15.43 9.77 -15.61
N ILE A 182 14.39 9.02 -15.87
CA ILE A 182 13.80 8.83 -17.19
C ILE A 182 12.35 9.29 -17.13
N PHE A 183 11.92 9.97 -18.20
CA PHE A 183 10.52 10.32 -18.34
C PHE A 183 9.79 9.17 -19.01
N ALA A 184 8.70 8.75 -18.39
CA ALA A 184 7.85 7.70 -18.92
C ALA A 184 6.38 8.04 -18.74
N THR A 185 5.55 7.51 -19.61
CA THR A 185 4.09 7.55 -19.44
C THR A 185 3.56 6.14 -19.32
N GLY A 186 2.55 5.94 -18.49
CA GLY A 186 1.85 4.68 -18.37
C GLY A 186 0.84 4.46 -19.48
N PRO A 187 0.15 3.30 -19.48
CA PRO A 187 -0.84 2.96 -20.51
C PRO A 187 -2.09 3.85 -20.45
N TYR A 188 -2.29 4.57 -19.36
CA TYR A 188 -3.42 5.46 -19.16
C TYR A 188 -2.98 6.89 -19.01
N ASP A 189 -3.76 7.81 -19.54
CA ASP A 189 -3.57 9.23 -19.29
C ASP A 189 -3.96 9.56 -17.84
N ILE A 190 -2.98 9.99 -17.04
CA ILE A 190 -3.20 10.31 -15.63
C ILE A 190 -4.06 11.56 -15.42
N GLY A 191 -4.18 12.42 -16.43
CA GLY A 191 -5.09 13.57 -16.44
C GLY A 191 -6.56 13.23 -16.72
N TYR A 192 -6.85 11.98 -16.88
CA TYR A 192 -8.13 11.41 -17.25
C TYR A 192 -9.35 12.06 -16.60
N GLY A 193 -10.20 12.68 -17.42
CA GLY A 193 -11.37 13.42 -16.96
C GLY A 193 -11.07 14.70 -16.18
N MET A 194 -9.80 15.13 -16.11
CA MET A 194 -9.38 16.31 -15.35
C MET A 194 -9.02 17.49 -16.25
N ARG A 195 -8.71 17.25 -17.53
CA ARG A 195 -8.39 18.32 -18.49
C ARG A 195 -9.66 18.85 -19.15
N PRO A 196 -9.70 20.14 -19.55
CA PRO A 196 -10.88 20.75 -20.17
C PRO A 196 -11.34 20.04 -21.44
N THR A 197 -10.40 19.45 -22.18
CA THR A 197 -10.62 18.80 -23.48
C THR A 197 -10.82 17.29 -23.38
N GLU A 198 -10.63 16.70 -22.21
CA GLU A 198 -10.76 15.26 -22.04
C GLU A 198 -12.19 14.81 -21.89
N LYS A 199 -12.50 13.73 -22.61
CA LYS A 199 -13.70 12.95 -22.36
C LYS A 199 -13.39 11.85 -21.35
N PHE A 200 -14.34 11.59 -20.46
CA PHE A 200 -14.27 10.45 -19.58
C PHE A 200 -14.39 9.17 -20.41
N ALA A 201 -13.36 8.33 -20.40
CA ALA A 201 -13.37 7.02 -21.03
C ALA A 201 -12.96 5.95 -20.00
N TYR A 202 -13.48 4.75 -20.12
CA TYR A 202 -13.09 3.64 -19.26
C TYR A 202 -11.74 3.07 -19.70
N PRO A 203 -10.91 2.56 -18.77
CA PRO A 203 -9.62 1.96 -19.10
C PRO A 203 -9.69 0.89 -20.19
N ALA A 204 -10.73 0.06 -20.18
CA ALA A 204 -10.92 -0.98 -21.18
C ALA A 204 -11.05 -0.44 -22.63
N GLU A 205 -11.56 0.76 -22.81
CA GLU A 205 -11.67 1.39 -24.13
C GLU A 205 -10.31 1.89 -24.63
N ARG A 206 -9.36 2.14 -23.73
CA ARG A 206 -8.00 2.58 -24.05
C ARG A 206 -7.04 1.42 -24.28
N ASP A 207 -7.24 0.29 -23.63
CA ASP A 207 -6.40 -0.90 -23.80
C ASP A 207 -6.35 -1.38 -25.24
N THR A 208 -7.41 -1.17 -26.00
CA THR A 208 -7.45 -1.52 -27.43
C THR A 208 -6.60 -0.61 -28.32
N GLN A 209 -6.18 0.56 -27.82
CA GLN A 209 -5.40 1.55 -28.55
C GLN A 209 -3.90 1.51 -28.20
N VAL A 210 -3.51 0.69 -27.23
CA VAL A 210 -2.13 0.60 -26.75
C VAL A 210 -1.28 -0.16 -27.77
N LYS A 211 -0.47 0.55 -28.54
CA LYS A 211 0.57 -0.06 -29.38
C LYS A 211 1.70 -0.58 -28.50
N GLN A 212 2.31 -1.70 -28.89
CA GLN A 212 3.44 -2.34 -28.20
C GLN A 212 4.57 -1.35 -27.89
N VAL A 213 5.12 -1.46 -26.70
CA VAL A 213 6.06 -0.51 -26.15
C VAL A 213 7.31 -1.16 -25.64
N LYS A 214 8.40 -0.41 -25.66
CA LYS A 214 9.69 -0.83 -25.12
C LYS A 214 9.71 -0.63 -23.61
N LYS A 215 10.00 -1.68 -22.86
CA LYS A 215 10.24 -1.62 -21.42
C LYS A 215 11.67 -1.15 -21.17
N VAL A 216 11.84 -0.19 -20.28
CA VAL A 216 13.15 0.13 -19.71
C VAL A 216 13.43 -0.86 -18.58
N LEU A 217 14.54 -1.57 -18.66
CA LEU A 217 14.94 -2.56 -17.66
C LEU A 217 15.37 -1.85 -16.36
N SER A 218 14.92 -2.36 -15.22
CA SER A 218 15.53 -2.03 -13.93
C SER A 218 16.98 -2.53 -13.90
N GLU A 219 17.77 -2.02 -12.96
CA GLU A 219 19.17 -2.43 -12.82
C GLU A 219 19.32 -3.95 -12.62
N ASP A 220 18.50 -4.55 -11.78
CA ASP A 220 18.47 -5.99 -11.55
C ASP A 220 18.05 -6.78 -12.78
N GLU A 221 17.07 -6.28 -13.53
CA GLU A 221 16.63 -6.91 -14.78
C GLU A 221 17.68 -6.79 -15.89
N ALA A 222 18.39 -5.68 -15.96
CA ALA A 222 19.49 -5.47 -16.89
C ALA A 222 20.65 -6.41 -16.57
N ILE A 223 21.03 -6.54 -15.30
CA ILE A 223 22.05 -7.48 -14.81
C ILE A 223 21.63 -8.92 -15.13
N ALA A 224 20.39 -9.30 -14.79
CA ALA A 224 19.88 -10.65 -15.03
C ALA A 224 19.84 -11.03 -16.53
N GLN A 225 19.61 -10.05 -17.41
CA GLN A 225 19.59 -10.24 -18.84
C GLN A 225 20.93 -9.93 -19.54
N ARG A 226 21.98 -9.58 -18.78
CA ARG A 226 23.28 -9.12 -19.28
C ARG A 226 23.18 -7.92 -20.25
N LYS A 227 22.30 -6.98 -19.92
CA LYS A 227 22.05 -5.75 -20.67
C LYS A 227 22.47 -4.53 -19.89
N ALA A 228 22.68 -3.41 -20.57
CA ALA A 228 23.02 -2.16 -19.90
C ALA A 228 21.83 -1.60 -19.09
N PRO A 229 22.03 -1.03 -17.90
CA PRO A 229 21.01 -0.29 -17.18
C PRO A 229 20.39 0.80 -18.07
N GLY A 230 19.07 0.89 -18.10
CA GLY A 230 18.35 1.82 -18.97
C GLY A 230 18.15 1.36 -20.42
N GLU A 231 18.63 0.18 -20.81
CA GLU A 231 18.37 -0.38 -22.14
C GLU A 231 16.89 -0.72 -22.32
N ALA A 232 16.32 -0.27 -23.43
CA ALA A 232 14.92 -0.54 -23.78
C ALA A 232 14.79 -1.88 -24.52
N VAL A 233 13.90 -2.75 -24.01
CA VAL A 233 13.61 -4.05 -24.65
C VAL A 233 12.15 -4.14 -25.05
N GLU A 234 11.87 -4.85 -26.15
CA GLU A 234 10.51 -5.14 -26.55
C GLU A 234 9.89 -6.16 -25.57
N GLN A 235 8.75 -5.82 -25.02
CA GLN A 235 7.99 -6.73 -24.17
C GLN A 235 6.75 -7.24 -24.88
N LYS A 236 6.65 -8.57 -24.98
CA LYS A 236 5.39 -9.23 -25.35
C LYS A 236 4.59 -9.46 -24.07
N ASN A 237 3.48 -8.74 -23.91
CA ASN A 237 2.42 -8.96 -22.92
C ASN A 237 2.87 -9.45 -21.53
N ALA A 238 3.39 -8.59 -20.70
CA ALA A 238 3.55 -8.86 -19.29
C ALA A 238 2.52 -8.03 -18.51
N GLY A 239 1.36 -8.61 -18.27
CA GLY A 239 0.40 -8.11 -17.29
C GLY A 239 0.98 -8.26 -15.89
N GLY A 240 1.65 -7.24 -15.39
CA GLY A 240 2.16 -7.14 -14.03
C GLY A 240 1.92 -5.73 -13.50
N PRO A 241 2.10 -5.47 -12.19
CA PRO A 241 1.90 -4.15 -11.61
C PRO A 241 2.85 -3.08 -12.17
N ALA A 242 3.96 -3.46 -12.81
CA ALA A 242 4.79 -2.60 -13.64
C ALA A 242 4.25 -2.61 -15.08
N GLY A 243 3.11 -1.96 -15.29
CA GLY A 243 2.49 -1.84 -16.61
C GLY A 243 3.42 -1.23 -17.65
N ASN A 244 3.08 -1.39 -18.91
CA ASN A 244 3.84 -0.84 -20.05
C ASN A 244 4.08 0.65 -19.86
N HIS A 245 5.33 1.05 -19.67
CA HIS A 245 5.76 2.44 -19.63
C HIS A 245 6.38 2.82 -20.99
N TRP A 246 5.97 3.96 -21.51
CA TRP A 246 6.58 4.55 -22.70
C TRP A 246 7.59 5.60 -22.30
N GLN A 247 8.83 5.44 -22.72
CA GLN A 247 9.80 6.52 -22.58
C GLN A 247 9.36 7.70 -23.42
N ILE A 248 9.32 8.87 -22.82
CA ILE A 248 8.99 10.15 -23.45
C ILE A 248 10.12 11.13 -23.21
N THR A 249 10.12 12.23 -23.95
CA THR A 249 11.05 13.33 -23.75
C THR A 249 10.58 14.24 -22.63
N ILE A 250 11.48 15.06 -22.08
CA ILE A 250 11.13 16.13 -21.14
C ILE A 250 10.15 17.14 -21.75
N GLU A 251 10.25 17.38 -23.07
CA GLU A 251 9.33 18.25 -23.79
C GLU A 251 7.93 17.65 -23.91
N ASP A 252 7.83 16.32 -24.08
CA ASP A 252 6.53 15.65 -24.06
C ASP A 252 5.89 15.69 -22.66
N PHE A 253 6.71 15.53 -21.63
CA PHE A 253 6.25 15.68 -20.25
C PHE A 253 5.72 17.11 -19.99
N LYS A 254 6.47 18.12 -20.43
CA LYS A 254 6.07 19.53 -20.36
C LYS A 254 4.74 19.79 -21.07
N LYS A 255 4.57 19.26 -22.29
CA LYS A 255 3.28 19.34 -23.00
C LYS A 255 2.15 18.65 -22.23
N GLY A 256 2.44 17.51 -21.60
CA GLY A 256 1.47 16.76 -20.80
C GLY A 256 0.89 17.54 -19.63
N VAL A 257 1.69 18.36 -18.97
CA VAL A 257 1.26 19.18 -17.81
C VAL A 257 0.77 20.59 -18.20
N GLU A 258 0.94 21.02 -19.45
CA GLU A 258 0.58 22.35 -19.96
C GLU A 258 -0.87 22.77 -19.65
N PRO A 259 -1.89 21.89 -19.77
CA PRO A 259 -3.29 22.27 -19.51
C PRO A 259 -3.60 22.64 -18.07
N TYR A 260 -2.73 22.31 -17.11
CA TYR A 260 -2.98 22.52 -15.69
C TYR A 260 -2.56 23.93 -15.24
N THR A 261 -3.14 24.96 -15.85
CA THR A 261 -2.90 26.35 -15.49
C THR A 261 -3.45 26.67 -14.10
N LEU A 262 -2.91 27.73 -13.46
CA LEU A 262 -3.41 28.20 -12.17
C LEU A 262 -4.91 28.51 -12.21
N GLU A 263 -5.38 29.15 -13.28
CA GLU A 263 -6.79 29.48 -13.48
C GLU A 263 -7.65 28.22 -13.55
N PHE A 264 -7.27 27.27 -14.41
CA PHE A 264 -8.01 26.01 -14.56
C PHE A 264 -8.07 25.25 -13.23
N VAL A 265 -6.92 25.03 -12.59
CA VAL A 265 -6.83 24.24 -11.36
C VAL A 265 -7.55 24.93 -10.21
N SER A 266 -7.44 26.26 -10.07
CA SER A 266 -8.17 26.99 -9.03
C SER A 266 -9.68 26.85 -9.18
N ARG A 267 -10.19 26.87 -10.42
CA ARG A 267 -11.61 26.71 -10.70
C ARG A 267 -12.13 25.31 -10.37
N VAL A 268 -11.38 24.25 -10.74
CA VAL A 268 -11.84 22.85 -10.58
C VAL A 268 -11.57 22.30 -9.19
N ALA A 269 -10.51 22.76 -8.53
CA ALA A 269 -10.04 22.17 -7.29
C ALA A 269 -10.48 22.91 -6.02
N LYS A 270 -10.97 24.12 -6.10
CA LYS A 270 -11.45 24.89 -4.91
C LYS A 270 -12.54 24.11 -4.17
N GLY A 271 -12.27 23.69 -2.93
CA GLY A 271 -13.18 22.89 -2.12
C GLY A 271 -13.99 23.69 -1.10
N ASN A 272 -13.41 24.74 -0.54
CA ASN A 272 -14.12 25.59 0.42
C ASN A 272 -15.09 26.54 -0.32
N PRO A 273 -16.42 26.44 -0.10
CA PRO A 273 -17.39 27.32 -0.74
C PRO A 273 -17.22 28.80 -0.34
N ASP A 274 -16.80 29.07 0.89
CA ASP A 274 -16.67 30.42 1.46
C ASP A 274 -15.37 31.12 1.02
N GLU A 275 -14.45 30.41 0.41
CA GLU A 275 -13.19 30.96 -0.10
C GLU A 275 -13.36 31.47 -1.53
N SER A 276 -12.78 32.61 -1.84
CA SER A 276 -12.74 33.11 -3.22
C SER A 276 -11.79 32.26 -4.08
N THR A 277 -12.08 32.13 -5.39
CA THR A 277 -11.15 31.45 -6.32
C THR A 277 -9.79 32.16 -6.37
N SER A 278 -9.76 33.50 -6.21
CA SER A 278 -8.52 34.26 -6.15
C SER A 278 -7.67 33.93 -4.92
N ASP A 279 -8.28 33.78 -3.75
CA ASP A 279 -7.54 33.43 -2.53
C ASP A 279 -7.04 31.99 -2.56
N PHE A 280 -7.85 31.05 -3.07
CA PHE A 280 -7.40 29.70 -3.32
C PHE A 280 -6.21 29.66 -4.30
N ALA A 281 -6.28 30.45 -5.39
CA ALA A 281 -5.17 30.58 -6.36
C ALA A 281 -3.89 31.14 -5.73
N LYS A 282 -3.98 32.11 -4.82
CA LYS A 282 -2.81 32.62 -4.08
C LYS A 282 -2.15 31.51 -3.27
N LYS A 283 -2.93 30.65 -2.59
CA LYS A 283 -2.40 29.52 -1.82
C LYS A 283 -1.72 28.48 -2.72
N LEU A 284 -2.30 28.15 -3.87
CA LEU A 284 -1.67 27.27 -4.86
C LEU A 284 -0.36 27.86 -5.38
N LYS A 285 -0.32 29.15 -5.63
CA LYS A 285 0.91 29.84 -6.05
C LYS A 285 1.98 29.76 -4.98
N MET A 286 1.65 30.02 -3.71
CA MET A 286 2.58 29.89 -2.57
C MET A 286 3.12 28.45 -2.48
N LEU A 287 2.28 27.44 -2.69
CA LEU A 287 2.70 26.05 -2.69
C LEU A 287 3.70 25.75 -3.82
N ALA A 288 3.43 26.23 -5.04
CA ALA A 288 4.35 26.09 -6.17
C ALA A 288 5.67 26.83 -5.93
N ASP A 289 5.64 28.02 -5.35
CA ASP A 289 6.82 28.81 -5.01
C ASP A 289 7.75 28.07 -4.05
N VAL A 290 7.19 27.38 -3.04
CA VAL A 290 7.95 26.57 -2.08
C VAL A 290 8.68 25.39 -2.76
N TYR A 291 8.02 24.71 -3.69
CA TYR A 291 8.67 23.63 -4.43
C TYR A 291 9.73 24.12 -5.41
N CYS A 292 9.43 25.23 -6.12
CA CYS A 292 10.33 25.78 -7.14
C CYS A 292 11.59 26.44 -6.57
N ASP A 293 11.60 26.81 -5.31
CA ASP A 293 12.80 27.34 -4.68
C ASP A 293 13.80 26.23 -4.38
N LYS A 294 14.94 26.25 -5.09
CA LYS A 294 15.99 25.25 -4.93
C LYS A 294 16.65 25.24 -3.55
N ALA A 295 16.67 26.37 -2.88
CA ALA A 295 17.28 26.51 -1.54
C ALA A 295 16.40 25.89 -0.43
N ASN A 296 15.10 25.81 -0.65
CA ASN A 296 14.16 25.26 0.33
C ASN A 296 14.33 23.76 0.53
N ARG A 297 14.39 23.33 1.78
CA ARG A 297 14.11 21.94 2.14
C ARG A 297 12.59 21.77 2.23
N VAL A 298 12.08 20.83 1.45
CA VAL A 298 10.64 20.55 1.37
C VAL A 298 10.43 19.06 1.62
N LEU A 299 9.75 18.73 2.69
CA LEU A 299 9.31 17.37 2.97
C LEU A 299 7.81 17.26 2.73
N SER A 300 7.43 16.48 1.74
CA SER A 300 6.03 16.13 1.53
C SER A 300 5.70 14.85 2.27
N THR A 301 4.55 14.78 2.91
CA THR A 301 4.04 13.54 3.50
C THR A 301 2.69 13.21 2.90
N GLY A 302 2.51 11.95 2.50
CA GLY A 302 1.23 11.42 2.03
C GLY A 302 0.76 10.28 2.91
N CYS A 303 -0.56 10.11 3.01
CA CYS A 303 -1.17 9.00 3.72
C CYS A 303 -2.47 8.58 3.01
N MET A 304 -3.48 8.16 3.76
CA MET A 304 -4.71 7.57 3.19
C MET A 304 -5.49 8.52 2.29
N GLY A 305 -5.41 9.83 2.49
CA GLY A 305 -6.06 10.80 1.62
C GLY A 305 -5.56 10.77 0.17
N THR A 306 -4.27 10.48 -0.04
CA THR A 306 -3.69 10.27 -1.38
C THR A 306 -3.82 8.81 -1.87
N ASN A 307 -4.02 7.85 -0.96
CA ASN A 307 -3.98 6.43 -1.30
C ASN A 307 -5.36 5.83 -1.60
N GLN A 308 -6.40 6.25 -0.87
CA GLN A 308 -7.70 5.57 -0.85
C GLN A 308 -8.74 6.25 -1.75
N HIS A 309 -8.35 6.61 -2.96
CA HIS A 309 -9.28 7.10 -3.98
C HIS A 309 -8.90 6.61 -5.39
N GLN A 310 -9.76 6.88 -6.38
CA GLN A 310 -9.64 6.32 -7.73
C GLN A 310 -8.31 6.63 -8.44
N ARG A 311 -7.65 7.74 -8.12
CA ARG A 311 -6.39 8.17 -8.72
C ARG A 311 -5.20 8.03 -7.78
N GLY A 312 -5.33 7.20 -6.75
CA GLY A 312 -4.34 7.08 -5.67
C GLY A 312 -2.92 6.73 -6.15
N SER A 313 -2.76 5.84 -7.11
CA SER A 313 -1.44 5.52 -7.66
C SER A 313 -0.85 6.72 -8.39
N TRP A 314 -1.63 7.38 -9.23
CA TRP A 314 -1.18 8.51 -10.04
C TRP A 314 -0.81 9.74 -9.24
N ILE A 315 -1.59 10.08 -8.20
CA ILE A 315 -1.19 11.21 -7.33
C ILE A 315 0.13 10.92 -6.62
N ASN A 316 0.36 9.70 -6.13
CA ASN A 316 1.62 9.35 -5.50
C ASN A 316 2.80 9.45 -6.49
N GLU A 317 2.66 8.97 -7.72
CA GLU A 317 3.65 9.13 -8.79
C GLU A 317 3.99 10.60 -9.04
N GLN A 318 2.98 11.47 -9.12
CA GLN A 318 3.21 12.90 -9.35
C GLN A 318 3.89 13.58 -8.16
N LEU A 319 3.58 13.18 -6.93
CA LEU A 319 4.29 13.68 -5.76
C LEU A 319 5.76 13.27 -5.76
N TYR A 320 6.09 12.05 -6.16
CA TYR A 320 7.48 11.64 -6.37
C TYR A 320 8.14 12.41 -7.52
N ALA A 321 7.42 12.61 -8.64
CA ALA A 321 7.91 13.38 -9.78
C ALA A 321 8.28 14.82 -9.40
N ILE A 322 7.50 15.50 -8.56
CA ILE A 322 7.81 16.84 -8.04
C ILE A 322 9.18 16.84 -7.34
N HIS A 323 9.41 15.88 -6.44
CA HIS A 323 10.66 15.80 -5.70
C HIS A 323 11.85 15.37 -6.56
N LEU A 324 11.64 14.48 -7.52
CA LEU A 324 12.66 14.05 -8.48
C LEU A 324 13.08 15.19 -9.42
N LEU A 325 12.11 15.93 -9.99
CA LEU A 325 12.43 17.08 -10.85
C LEU A 325 13.26 18.13 -10.12
N MET A 326 12.99 18.35 -8.85
CA MET A 326 13.71 19.32 -8.03
C MET A 326 15.03 18.77 -7.46
N GLY A 327 15.40 17.51 -7.75
CA GLY A 327 16.54 16.86 -7.12
C GLY A 327 16.45 16.78 -5.58
N LYS A 328 15.20 16.76 -5.04
CA LYS A 328 14.91 16.81 -3.59
C LYS A 328 14.47 15.47 -3.01
N GLN A 329 14.51 14.40 -3.78
CA GLN A 329 14.17 13.06 -3.30
C GLN A 329 15.33 12.47 -2.49
N ALA A 330 15.02 11.83 -1.35
CA ALA A 330 15.98 11.17 -0.46
C ALA A 330 17.14 12.07 0.05
N LYS A 331 16.88 13.35 0.25
CA LYS A 331 17.84 14.29 0.86
C LYS A 331 17.41 14.68 2.27
N PRO A 332 18.34 14.97 3.19
CA PRO A 332 18.01 15.38 4.55
C PRO A 332 16.99 16.55 4.58
N GLY A 333 15.85 16.33 5.21
CA GLY A 333 14.75 17.29 5.30
C GLY A 333 14.00 17.53 3.99
N SER A 334 14.25 16.73 2.95
CA SER A 334 13.61 16.88 1.63
C SER A 334 13.34 15.53 1.01
N SER A 335 12.07 15.17 0.83
CA SER A 335 11.63 13.97 0.14
C SER A 335 10.11 13.94 0.03
N MET A 336 9.57 13.05 -0.78
CA MET A 336 8.21 12.56 -0.59
C MET A 336 8.25 11.36 0.37
N PHE A 337 7.64 11.50 1.52
CA PHE A 337 7.59 10.51 2.58
C PHE A 337 6.18 9.94 2.75
N SER A 338 5.96 8.71 2.33
CA SER A 338 4.70 8.01 2.56
C SER A 338 4.62 7.57 4.02
N LEU A 339 3.73 8.18 4.80
CA LEU A 339 3.49 7.84 6.20
C LEU A 339 2.49 6.69 6.30
N THR A 340 2.98 5.50 6.62
CA THR A 340 2.16 4.33 6.87
C THR A 340 1.54 4.43 8.27
N GLY A 341 0.23 4.17 8.39
CA GLY A 341 -0.46 4.19 9.69
C GLY A 341 -0.28 2.91 10.49
N GLN A 342 -0.27 1.75 9.83
CA GLN A 342 -0.14 0.45 10.51
C GLN A 342 1.30 0.22 10.99
N PRO A 343 1.49 -0.26 12.25
CA PRO A 343 2.79 -0.24 12.92
C PRO A 343 3.85 -1.13 12.27
N SER A 344 3.46 -2.14 11.50
CA SER A 344 4.37 -3.08 10.88
C SER A 344 4.04 -3.40 9.42
N ALA A 345 3.30 -2.55 8.71
CA ALA A 345 3.05 -2.78 7.29
C ALA A 345 4.35 -2.84 6.48
N CYS A 346 5.33 -2.03 6.84
CA CYS A 346 6.67 -2.09 6.26
C CYS A 346 7.39 -3.39 6.63
N GLY A 347 7.37 -3.79 7.91
CA GLY A 347 8.06 -5.00 8.38
C GLY A 347 7.41 -6.31 7.94
N THR A 348 6.11 -6.34 7.68
CA THR A 348 5.41 -7.59 7.34
C THR A 348 4.94 -7.66 5.90
N CYS A 349 4.22 -6.65 5.40
CA CYS A 349 3.70 -6.70 4.04
C CYS A 349 4.80 -6.57 3.01
N ARG A 350 5.77 -5.67 3.24
CA ARG A 350 6.90 -5.43 2.38
C ARG A 350 8.03 -6.42 2.63
N GLU A 351 8.64 -6.41 3.83
CA GLU A 351 9.86 -7.16 4.10
C GLU A 351 9.63 -8.67 4.21
N VAL A 352 8.54 -9.11 4.83
CA VAL A 352 8.19 -10.53 4.96
C VAL A 352 7.37 -11.04 3.78
N GLY A 353 6.70 -10.16 3.04
CA GLY A 353 5.96 -10.53 1.84
C GLY A 353 4.61 -11.20 2.12
N THR A 354 3.81 -10.64 3.03
CA THR A 354 2.47 -11.18 3.36
C THR A 354 1.41 -10.94 2.28
N PHE A 355 1.79 -10.52 1.09
CA PHE A 355 0.92 -10.43 -0.08
C PHE A 355 0.88 -11.72 -0.91
N SER A 356 -0.21 -11.93 -1.62
CA SER A 356 -0.42 -13.11 -2.49
C SER A 356 0.62 -13.27 -3.60
N HIS A 357 1.22 -12.18 -4.06
CA HIS A 357 2.19 -12.15 -5.15
C HIS A 357 3.65 -12.07 -4.67
N ARG A 358 3.89 -11.80 -3.37
CA ARG A 358 5.23 -11.54 -2.82
C ARG A 358 5.84 -12.72 -2.07
N LEU A 359 7.14 -12.72 -2.03
CA LEU A 359 8.02 -13.43 -1.11
C LEU A 359 8.81 -12.38 -0.30
N PRO A 360 9.57 -12.76 0.74
CA PRO A 360 10.37 -11.80 1.52
C PRO A 360 11.30 -10.95 0.66
N SER A 361 11.57 -9.72 1.13
CA SER A 361 12.49 -8.76 0.49
C SER A 361 12.11 -8.42 -0.95
N ASP A 362 10.84 -8.07 -1.17
CA ASP A 362 10.25 -7.70 -2.46
C ASP A 362 10.35 -8.77 -3.59
N MET A 363 10.81 -9.98 -3.26
CA MET A 363 10.80 -11.08 -4.20
C MET A 363 9.37 -11.45 -4.62
N LEU A 364 9.20 -11.96 -5.84
CA LEU A 364 7.91 -12.29 -6.42
C LEU A 364 7.72 -13.81 -6.56
N VAL A 365 6.53 -14.31 -6.22
CA VAL A 365 6.20 -15.73 -6.39
C VAL A 365 6.23 -16.18 -7.86
N ALA A 366 5.91 -15.29 -8.79
CA ALA A 366 5.93 -15.59 -10.22
C ALA A 366 7.35 -15.79 -10.79
N ASN A 367 8.39 -15.23 -10.13
CA ASN A 367 9.77 -15.34 -10.59
C ASN A 367 10.42 -16.64 -10.09
N PRO A 368 10.83 -17.56 -10.97
CA PRO A 368 11.44 -18.84 -10.58
C PRO A 368 12.73 -18.66 -9.76
N ALA A 369 13.58 -17.68 -10.10
CA ALA A 369 14.84 -17.44 -9.38
C ALA A 369 14.57 -16.95 -7.94
N HIS A 370 13.54 -16.14 -7.76
CA HIS A 370 13.12 -15.68 -6.42
C HIS A 370 12.60 -16.84 -5.58
N ARG A 371 11.81 -17.75 -6.15
CA ARG A 371 11.34 -18.96 -5.45
C ARG A 371 12.50 -19.84 -5.03
N ALA A 372 13.41 -20.16 -5.95
CA ALA A 372 14.58 -20.97 -5.65
C ALA A 372 15.45 -20.37 -4.54
N LYS A 373 15.64 -19.04 -4.55
CA LYS A 373 16.34 -18.33 -3.47
C LYS A 373 15.62 -18.45 -2.12
N ALA A 374 14.30 -18.27 -2.10
CA ALA A 374 13.50 -18.39 -0.88
C ALA A 374 13.49 -19.84 -0.36
N GLU A 375 13.33 -20.83 -1.22
CA GLU A 375 13.38 -22.26 -0.89
C GLU A 375 14.72 -22.61 -0.25
N LYS A 376 15.83 -22.17 -0.85
CA LYS A 376 17.19 -22.38 -0.28
C LYS A 376 17.32 -21.78 1.11
N ILE A 377 16.87 -20.53 1.32
CA ILE A 377 16.94 -19.85 2.62
C ILE A 377 16.06 -20.53 3.67
N TRP A 378 14.91 -21.02 3.27
CA TRP A 378 13.96 -21.70 4.17
C TRP A 378 14.26 -23.17 4.39
N GLY A 379 15.25 -23.75 3.68
CA GLY A 379 15.59 -25.16 3.76
C GLY A 379 14.54 -26.07 3.16
N LEU A 380 13.83 -25.63 2.12
CA LEU A 380 12.78 -26.37 1.44
C LEU A 380 13.33 -27.09 0.21
N PRO A 381 12.73 -28.24 -0.17
CA PRO A 381 13.00 -28.86 -1.47
C PRO A 381 12.68 -27.90 -2.61
N GLU A 382 13.42 -28.02 -3.71
CA GLU A 382 13.17 -27.23 -4.92
C GLU A 382 11.75 -27.52 -5.47
N GLY A 383 11.06 -26.47 -5.93
CA GLY A 383 9.71 -26.57 -6.46
C GLY A 383 8.61 -26.68 -5.39
N THR A 384 8.94 -26.46 -4.12
CA THR A 384 7.94 -26.44 -3.04
C THR A 384 7.00 -25.23 -3.15
N LEU A 385 7.56 -24.04 -3.49
CA LEU A 385 6.79 -22.80 -3.57
C LEU A 385 6.00 -22.70 -4.88
N ASN A 386 4.70 -22.45 -4.75
CA ASN A 386 3.82 -22.25 -5.90
C ASN A 386 4.15 -20.94 -6.63
N GLY A 387 4.31 -21.01 -7.96
CA GLY A 387 4.57 -19.85 -8.80
C GLY A 387 3.35 -19.04 -9.22
N GLN A 388 2.14 -19.55 -8.97
CA GLN A 388 0.90 -18.85 -9.29
C GLN A 388 0.58 -17.81 -8.22
N VAL A 389 0.24 -16.58 -8.64
CA VAL A 389 -0.24 -15.54 -7.73
C VAL A 389 -1.55 -16.00 -7.10
N GLY A 390 -1.65 -15.90 -5.77
CA GLY A 390 -2.84 -16.28 -5.03
C GLY A 390 -3.95 -15.23 -5.09
N PHE A 391 -5.02 -15.48 -4.35
CA PHE A 391 -6.13 -14.55 -4.23
C PHE A 391 -5.73 -13.32 -3.41
N ASP A 392 -6.03 -12.14 -3.94
CA ASP A 392 -6.03 -10.90 -3.17
C ASP A 392 -7.28 -10.80 -2.28
N ALA A 393 -7.36 -9.77 -1.43
CA ALA A 393 -8.46 -9.55 -0.51
C ALA A 393 -9.85 -9.67 -1.16
N MET A 394 -10.03 -9.08 -2.34
CA MET A 394 -11.32 -9.08 -3.02
C MET A 394 -11.62 -10.42 -3.68
N LYS A 395 -10.61 -11.09 -4.22
CA LYS A 395 -10.77 -12.45 -4.74
C LYS A 395 -11.07 -13.47 -3.65
N MET A 396 -10.52 -13.29 -2.43
CA MET A 396 -10.84 -14.15 -1.29
C MET A 396 -12.33 -14.10 -0.94
N VAL A 397 -12.91 -12.92 -0.80
CA VAL A 397 -14.34 -12.81 -0.46
C VAL A 397 -15.26 -13.23 -1.60
N ARG A 398 -14.86 -12.98 -2.86
CA ARG A 398 -15.55 -13.55 -4.04
C ARG A 398 -15.44 -15.06 -4.07
N GLY A 399 -14.30 -15.62 -3.70
CA GLY A 399 -14.10 -17.05 -3.58
C GLY A 399 -15.01 -17.72 -2.56
N LEU A 400 -15.35 -17.03 -1.45
CA LEU A 400 -16.38 -17.49 -0.52
C LEU A 400 -17.78 -17.49 -1.17
N GLU A 401 -18.03 -16.59 -2.11
CA GLU A 401 -19.30 -16.48 -2.80
C GLU A 401 -19.46 -17.55 -3.87
N ASP A 402 -18.46 -17.74 -4.74
CA ASP A 402 -18.49 -18.68 -5.87
C ASP A 402 -18.05 -20.10 -5.52
N GLY A 403 -17.48 -20.29 -4.34
CA GLY A 403 -17.05 -21.58 -3.84
C GLY A 403 -15.62 -21.99 -4.18
N SER A 404 -14.85 -21.14 -4.84
CA SER A 404 -13.42 -21.37 -5.09
C SER A 404 -12.58 -21.27 -3.81
N MET A 405 -13.11 -20.65 -2.75
CA MET A 405 -12.58 -20.64 -1.39
C MET A 405 -13.65 -21.11 -0.41
N ARG A 406 -13.26 -21.92 0.58
CA ARG A 406 -14.17 -22.48 1.58
C ARG A 406 -13.76 -22.19 3.02
N VAL A 407 -12.48 -21.95 3.25
CA VAL A 407 -11.96 -21.61 4.56
C VAL A 407 -11.23 -20.28 4.48
N LEU A 408 -11.68 -19.34 5.30
CA LEU A 408 -11.01 -18.06 5.47
C LEU A 408 -10.65 -17.86 6.95
N TRP A 409 -9.36 -17.75 7.23
CA TRP A 409 -8.87 -17.37 8.54
C TRP A 409 -8.49 -15.90 8.51
N THR A 410 -9.21 -15.09 9.28
CA THR A 410 -8.92 -13.65 9.44
C THR A 410 -8.16 -13.44 10.74
N GLN A 411 -7.11 -12.61 10.69
CA GLN A 411 -6.28 -12.31 11.86
C GLN A 411 -5.98 -10.80 11.92
N VAL A 412 -6.20 -10.23 13.11
CA VAL A 412 -5.88 -8.82 13.40
C VAL A 412 -6.59 -7.84 12.44
N VAL A 413 -7.78 -8.21 11.96
CA VAL A 413 -8.56 -7.40 11.01
C VAL A 413 -10.05 -7.72 11.09
N ASN A 414 -10.87 -6.65 11.06
CA ASN A 414 -12.33 -6.74 11.10
C ASN A 414 -12.92 -6.65 9.68
N ILE A 415 -12.60 -7.65 8.83
CA ILE A 415 -12.82 -7.62 7.38
C ILE A 415 -14.29 -7.40 7.00
N PHE A 416 -15.24 -8.05 7.67
CA PHE A 416 -16.66 -7.96 7.31
C PHE A 416 -17.33 -6.67 7.81
N GLN A 417 -16.60 -5.81 8.48
CA GLN A 417 -16.99 -4.43 8.77
C GLN A 417 -16.29 -3.43 7.83
N SER A 418 -15.02 -3.68 7.49
CA SER A 418 -14.15 -2.71 6.82
C SER A 418 -14.23 -2.74 5.30
N LEU A 419 -14.63 -3.87 4.70
CA LEU A 419 -14.71 -3.99 3.24
C LEU A 419 -15.84 -3.14 2.65
N PRO A 420 -15.64 -2.57 1.47
CA PRO A 420 -16.75 -2.03 0.68
C PRO A 420 -17.81 -3.11 0.47
N ASN A 421 -19.09 -2.73 0.52
CA ASN A 421 -20.23 -3.64 0.38
C ASN A 421 -20.22 -4.80 1.41
N ALA A 422 -19.84 -4.49 2.66
CA ALA A 422 -19.64 -5.47 3.73
C ALA A 422 -20.83 -6.42 3.94
N THR A 423 -22.07 -5.92 3.85
CA THR A 423 -23.28 -6.73 3.99
C THR A 423 -23.37 -7.86 2.96
N HIS A 424 -22.94 -7.60 1.73
CA HIS A 424 -22.90 -8.61 0.67
C HIS A 424 -21.90 -9.72 1.00
N TRP A 425 -20.69 -9.34 1.41
CA TRP A 425 -19.62 -10.30 1.75
C TRP A 425 -19.92 -11.08 3.03
N LEU A 426 -20.63 -10.47 3.97
CA LEU A 426 -21.11 -11.17 5.15
C LEU A 426 -22.08 -12.31 4.78
N LYS A 427 -22.98 -12.09 3.80
CA LYS A 427 -23.86 -13.14 3.30
C LYS A 427 -23.07 -14.28 2.65
N ALA A 428 -22.03 -13.96 1.88
CA ALA A 428 -21.15 -14.96 1.29
C ALA A 428 -20.40 -15.77 2.37
N ALA A 429 -19.86 -15.10 3.39
CA ALA A 429 -19.19 -15.76 4.51
C ALA A 429 -20.11 -16.73 5.28
N ARG A 430 -21.39 -16.38 5.40
CA ARG A 430 -22.39 -17.17 6.14
C ARG A 430 -22.99 -18.35 5.36
N LYS A 431 -22.53 -18.62 4.15
CA LYS A 431 -22.96 -19.82 3.41
C LYS A 431 -22.58 -21.09 4.19
N PRO A 432 -23.45 -22.12 4.26
CA PRO A 432 -23.21 -23.32 5.07
C PRO A 432 -21.94 -24.09 4.72
N GLU A 433 -21.46 -23.94 3.48
CA GLU A 433 -20.26 -24.61 2.96
C GLU A 433 -18.96 -23.94 3.40
N ASN A 434 -19.03 -22.68 3.83
CA ASN A 434 -17.87 -21.90 4.22
C ASN A 434 -17.56 -22.06 5.71
N PHE A 435 -16.29 -21.92 6.07
CA PHE A 435 -15.81 -21.95 7.43
C PHE A 435 -14.92 -20.74 7.71
N ILE A 436 -15.36 -19.89 8.61
CA ILE A 436 -14.70 -18.63 8.92
C ILE A 436 -14.08 -18.70 10.32
N VAL A 437 -12.75 -18.52 10.37
CA VAL A 437 -12.00 -18.40 11.63
C VAL A 437 -11.65 -16.93 11.82
N VAL A 438 -11.92 -16.37 13.00
CA VAL A 438 -11.55 -15.00 13.37
C VAL A 438 -10.64 -15.05 14.59
N ALA A 439 -9.40 -14.60 14.44
CA ALA A 439 -8.48 -14.36 15.54
C ALA A 439 -8.37 -12.85 15.78
N ASP A 440 -8.85 -12.38 16.94
CA ASP A 440 -8.86 -10.97 17.28
C ASP A 440 -8.80 -10.81 18.82
N ALA A 441 -8.26 -9.66 19.27
CA ALA A 441 -8.20 -9.31 20.68
C ALA A 441 -9.57 -8.86 21.24
N TYR A 442 -10.51 -8.50 20.35
CA TYR A 442 -11.84 -8.02 20.70
C TYR A 442 -12.94 -8.83 20.00
N PRO A 443 -14.13 -8.92 20.58
CA PRO A 443 -15.30 -9.51 19.93
C PRO A 443 -15.86 -8.56 18.85
N THR A 444 -15.10 -8.42 17.76
CA THR A 444 -15.39 -7.53 16.64
C THR A 444 -16.69 -7.89 15.92
N PHE A 445 -17.15 -7.02 15.02
CA PHE A 445 -18.31 -7.30 14.17
C PHE A 445 -18.11 -8.60 13.36
N SER A 446 -16.92 -8.80 12.80
CA SER A 446 -16.59 -10.03 12.06
C SER A 446 -16.66 -11.28 12.97
N ALA A 447 -16.14 -11.19 14.19
CA ALA A 447 -16.20 -12.28 15.15
C ALA A 447 -17.66 -12.64 15.52
N LYS A 448 -18.50 -11.63 15.81
CA LYS A 448 -19.89 -11.85 16.22
C LYS A 448 -20.81 -12.32 15.10
N ASN A 449 -20.56 -11.91 13.84
CA ASN A 449 -21.53 -12.08 12.77
C ASN A 449 -21.07 -13.05 11.66
N ALA A 450 -19.78 -13.28 11.49
CA ALA A 450 -19.25 -14.12 10.43
C ALA A 450 -18.57 -15.40 10.93
N ALA A 451 -17.96 -15.38 12.11
CA ALA A 451 -17.12 -16.48 12.58
C ALA A 451 -17.91 -17.77 12.88
N ASP A 452 -17.35 -18.90 12.42
CA ASP A 452 -17.69 -20.23 12.90
C ASP A 452 -16.81 -20.62 14.09
N LEU A 453 -15.61 -20.01 14.18
CA LEU A 453 -14.67 -20.18 15.28
C LEU A 453 -14.00 -18.83 15.60
N ILE A 454 -13.99 -18.51 16.90
CA ILE A 454 -13.28 -17.34 17.43
C ILE A 454 -12.06 -17.81 18.21
N LEU A 455 -10.91 -17.21 17.95
CA LEU A 455 -9.65 -17.44 18.65
C LEU A 455 -9.26 -16.13 19.36
N PRO A 456 -9.30 -16.06 20.70
CA PRO A 456 -8.88 -14.89 21.43
C PRO A 456 -7.38 -14.61 21.21
N ALA A 457 -7.03 -13.42 20.71
CA ALA A 457 -5.66 -13.04 20.42
C ALA A 457 -5.07 -12.12 21.49
N ALA A 458 -3.80 -12.34 21.82
CA ALA A 458 -3.04 -11.49 22.73
C ALA A 458 -2.72 -10.15 22.08
N MET A 459 -2.82 -9.05 22.85
CA MET A 459 -2.47 -7.69 22.44
C MET A 459 -0.96 -7.46 22.45
N ILE A 460 -0.53 -6.28 21.99
CA ILE A 460 0.88 -5.94 21.76
C ILE A 460 1.79 -6.22 22.97
N PHE A 461 1.41 -5.81 24.19
CA PHE A 461 2.24 -6.00 25.39
C PHE A 461 2.01 -7.34 26.09
N GLU A 462 1.04 -8.12 25.65
CA GLU A 462 0.70 -9.46 26.11
C GLU A 462 1.49 -10.55 25.37
N LYS A 463 2.33 -10.15 24.41
CA LYS A 463 3.21 -11.02 23.61
C LYS A 463 4.54 -10.32 23.33
N TRP A 464 5.57 -11.07 22.99
CA TRP A 464 6.79 -10.53 22.43
C TRP A 464 6.62 -10.27 20.93
N GLY A 465 7.42 -9.39 20.38
CA GLY A 465 7.36 -9.11 18.95
C GLY A 465 8.35 -8.06 18.46
N ALA A 466 8.26 -7.77 17.18
CA ALA A 466 8.99 -6.69 16.55
C ALA A 466 8.14 -6.07 15.44
N TYR A 467 8.22 -4.75 15.28
CA TYR A 467 7.58 -4.01 14.19
C TYR A 467 8.62 -3.31 13.32
N GLY A 468 8.46 -3.38 12.02
CA GLY A 468 9.20 -2.56 11.06
C GLY A 468 8.41 -1.32 10.68
N ASN A 469 8.94 -0.14 10.99
CA ASN A 469 8.25 1.14 10.79
C ASN A 469 8.51 1.78 9.42
N GLY A 470 7.89 2.95 9.16
CA GLY A 470 7.98 3.67 7.90
C GLY A 470 9.36 4.28 7.61
N GLU A 471 10.26 4.39 8.59
CA GLU A 471 11.66 4.81 8.38
C GLU A 471 12.64 3.64 8.25
N ARG A 472 12.15 2.42 7.96
CA ARG A 472 12.97 1.21 7.78
C ARG A 472 13.69 0.75 9.05
N ARG A 473 13.16 1.09 10.21
CA ARG A 473 13.70 0.67 11.50
C ARG A 473 12.84 -0.43 12.12
N THR A 474 13.49 -1.47 12.64
CA THR A 474 12.82 -2.53 13.39
C THR A 474 12.93 -2.24 14.89
N ASN A 475 11.77 -2.25 15.56
CA ASN A 475 11.65 -2.05 16.99
C ASN A 475 11.11 -3.32 17.64
N GLY A 476 11.86 -3.93 18.54
CA GLY A 476 11.48 -5.13 19.26
C GLY A 476 11.06 -4.84 20.70
N TRP A 477 10.25 -5.73 21.25
CA TRP A 477 9.85 -5.71 22.68
C TRP A 477 9.65 -7.11 23.23
N SER A 478 9.76 -7.24 24.53
CA SER A 478 9.43 -8.44 25.29
C SER A 478 7.98 -8.37 25.76
N GLN A 479 7.38 -9.52 26.08
CA GLN A 479 6.10 -9.57 26.76
C GLN A 479 6.21 -8.86 28.13
N MET A 480 5.28 -7.96 28.42
CA MET A 480 5.25 -7.16 29.65
C MET A 480 4.19 -7.63 30.63
N VAL A 481 3.06 -8.13 30.14
CA VAL A 481 1.92 -8.61 30.94
C VAL A 481 1.43 -9.96 30.41
N GLN A 482 0.78 -10.75 31.25
CA GLN A 482 0.12 -11.98 30.86
C GLN A 482 -1.11 -11.68 30.01
N ALA A 483 -1.30 -12.45 28.94
CA ALA A 483 -2.55 -12.39 28.18
C ALA A 483 -3.73 -12.89 29.04
N PRO A 484 -4.89 -12.22 28.98
CA PRO A 484 -6.04 -12.60 29.79
C PRO A 484 -6.70 -13.89 29.28
N GLY A 485 -7.23 -14.69 30.21
CA GLY A 485 -8.01 -15.90 29.90
C GLY A 485 -7.29 -16.87 28.97
N GLU A 486 -7.93 -17.24 27.87
CA GLU A 486 -7.39 -18.18 26.88
C GLU A 486 -6.62 -17.50 25.74
N ALA A 487 -6.43 -16.18 25.77
CA ALA A 487 -5.80 -15.44 24.70
C ALA A 487 -4.36 -15.91 24.47
N LYS A 488 -3.99 -16.09 23.21
CA LYS A 488 -2.66 -16.51 22.75
C LYS A 488 -2.16 -15.58 21.64
N SER A 489 -0.84 -15.50 21.49
CA SER A 489 -0.27 -14.77 20.35
C SER A 489 -0.64 -15.42 19.02
N ASP A 490 -0.78 -14.62 17.97
CA ASP A 490 -1.08 -15.15 16.63
C ASP A 490 0.00 -16.12 16.14
N VAL A 491 1.28 -15.86 16.47
CA VAL A 491 2.37 -16.80 16.15
C VAL A 491 2.17 -18.17 16.83
N TRP A 492 1.75 -18.18 18.11
CA TRP A 492 1.46 -19.43 18.81
C TRP A 492 0.33 -20.20 18.16
N MET A 493 -0.77 -19.50 17.79
CA MET A 493 -1.92 -20.12 17.11
C MET A 493 -1.51 -20.78 15.81
N MET A 494 -0.71 -20.10 14.99
CA MET A 494 -0.22 -20.61 13.71
C MET A 494 0.72 -21.79 13.88
N LEU A 495 1.63 -21.76 14.83
CA LEU A 495 2.57 -22.86 15.10
C LEU A 495 1.85 -24.09 15.65
N GLU A 496 0.91 -23.91 16.60
CA GLU A 496 0.11 -25.03 17.12
C GLU A 496 -0.78 -25.66 16.04
N PHE A 497 -1.33 -24.82 15.16
CA PHE A 497 -2.06 -25.31 14.01
C PHE A 497 -1.16 -26.12 13.06
N ALA A 498 0.02 -25.58 12.74
CA ALA A 498 0.99 -26.24 11.84
C ALA A 498 1.41 -27.64 12.37
N LYS A 499 1.62 -27.78 13.69
CA LYS A 499 1.99 -29.08 14.31
C LYS A 499 0.96 -30.22 14.05
N ARG A 500 -0.29 -29.88 13.68
CA ARG A 500 -1.34 -30.88 13.37
C ARG A 500 -1.24 -31.43 11.95
N PHE A 501 -0.40 -30.85 11.12
CA PHE A 501 -0.13 -31.36 9.77
C PHE A 501 1.23 -32.07 9.77
N LYS A 502 1.24 -33.34 9.34
CA LYS A 502 2.49 -34.03 9.01
C LYS A 502 2.91 -33.53 7.63
N VAL A 503 4.00 -32.85 7.57
CA VAL A 503 4.68 -32.48 6.32
C VAL A 503 5.58 -33.60 5.90
#